data_f12ece17ade4dc88dbc202420c9422c2
#
_entry.id   f12ece17ade4dc88dbc202420c9422c2
#
_cell.length_a   1.000
_cell.length_b   1.000
_cell.length_c   1.000
_cell.angle_alpha   90.00
_cell.angle_beta   90.00
_cell.angle_gamma   90.00
#
_symmetry.space_group_name_H-M   'P 1'
#
loop_
_entity.id
_entity.type
_entity.pdbx_description
1 polymer ?
#
loop_
_entity_poly.entity_id
_entity_poly.type
_entity_poly.pdbx_seq_one_letter_code
_entity_poly.pdbx_strand_id
1 'polypeptide(L)'
;MGLLEGKVVVVTGAGGGIGREHSLAMAKEGAAIVVNDLGGARDGTGGGSVMADETVDLVKQAGGEAVANYDNVSTIAGGQGILATALEAFDQVDCLVNNAGILRDKSFANTTEDLWDPVIAVHLRGTYCVTHAIYNHMKQRGAGGSIINTSSTSGLNGNFGQCNYGAAKAGIAGFSRCLAIEGKKYDIRVFVLAPVALTRLTEDLGGFDNQDMKTRMDPAAVSPLVTYLASDLAKDITGKTFFCGGGRIAEMKVVTTAGITKADPSALWTPEEIAEGMQAGQILLPE
;
A
#
# COMPACT_ATOMS: atom_id res chain seq x y z
N MET A 1 -11.56 -0.56 25.54
CA MET A 1 -10.43 0.21 25.01
C MET A 1 -10.12 -0.39 23.63
N GLY A 2 -10.17 0.41 22.60
CA GLY A 2 -9.90 -0.04 21.23
C GLY A 2 -8.40 -0.33 21.02
N LEU A 3 -8.08 -1.10 19.97
CA LEU A 3 -6.69 -1.47 19.64
C LEU A 3 -5.81 -0.27 19.25
N LEU A 4 -6.42 0.84 18.85
CA LEU A 4 -5.74 2.06 18.38
C LEU A 4 -6.09 3.30 19.22
N GLU A 5 -6.55 3.09 20.45
CA GLU A 5 -6.91 4.17 21.37
C GLU A 5 -5.75 5.17 21.54
N GLY A 6 -6.03 6.45 21.30
CA GLY A 6 -5.06 7.54 21.40
C GLY A 6 -4.01 7.58 20.28
N LYS A 7 -4.12 6.73 19.24
CA LYS A 7 -3.23 6.78 18.06
C LYS A 7 -3.81 7.68 16.97
N VAL A 8 -2.95 8.34 16.24
CA VAL A 8 -3.27 9.17 15.07
C VAL A 8 -2.85 8.45 13.80
N VAL A 9 -3.79 8.26 12.88
CA VAL A 9 -3.60 7.53 11.62
C VAL A 9 -3.85 8.44 10.44
N VAL A 10 -2.90 8.49 9.52
CA VAL A 10 -3.05 9.13 8.22
C VAL A 10 -3.38 8.07 7.18
N VAL A 11 -4.49 8.24 6.44
CA VAL A 11 -4.88 7.37 5.33
C VAL A 11 -4.97 8.18 4.05
N THR A 12 -4.18 7.83 3.02
CA THR A 12 -4.26 8.49 1.71
C THR A 12 -5.20 7.75 0.76
N GLY A 13 -5.88 8.49 -0.14
CA GLY A 13 -6.93 7.92 -0.97
C GLY A 13 -8.11 7.40 -0.14
N ALA A 14 -8.44 8.12 0.93
CA ALA A 14 -9.39 7.69 1.94
C ALA A 14 -10.83 8.18 1.69
N GLY A 15 -11.07 8.90 0.59
CA GLY A 15 -12.40 9.37 0.22
C GLY A 15 -13.36 8.28 -0.26
N GLY A 16 -12.87 7.05 -0.53
CA GLY A 16 -13.70 5.95 -0.98
C GLY A 16 -13.00 4.59 -0.98
N GLY A 17 -13.72 3.54 -1.35
CA GLY A 17 -13.18 2.18 -1.48
C GLY A 17 -12.45 1.69 -0.24
N ILE A 18 -11.32 1.00 -0.43
CA ILE A 18 -10.52 0.40 0.64
C ILE A 18 -10.04 1.46 1.66
N GLY A 19 -9.64 2.66 1.20
CA GLY A 19 -9.15 3.71 2.08
C GLY A 19 -10.21 4.25 3.05
N ARG A 20 -11.46 4.42 2.58
CA ARG A 20 -12.62 4.77 3.43
C ARG A 20 -12.84 3.69 4.49
N GLU A 21 -12.85 2.42 4.08
CA GLU A 21 -13.06 1.31 5.01
C GLU A 21 -11.93 1.18 6.04
N HIS A 22 -10.69 1.45 5.65
CA HIS A 22 -9.59 1.54 6.62
C HIS A 22 -9.83 2.63 7.65
N SER A 23 -10.24 3.82 7.20
CA SER A 23 -10.52 4.96 8.08
C SER A 23 -11.62 4.64 9.08
N LEU A 24 -12.73 4.05 8.63
CA LEU A 24 -13.86 3.66 9.48
C LEU A 24 -13.47 2.56 10.49
N ALA A 25 -12.75 1.52 10.03
CA ALA A 25 -12.34 0.42 10.89
C ALA A 25 -11.34 0.87 11.97
N MET A 26 -10.37 1.71 11.61
CA MET A 26 -9.36 2.18 12.55
C MET A 26 -9.93 3.21 13.54
N ALA A 27 -10.87 4.08 13.11
CA ALA A 27 -11.61 4.98 13.99
C ALA A 27 -12.47 4.22 15.01
N LYS A 28 -13.12 3.13 14.60
CA LYS A 28 -13.88 2.24 15.49
C LYS A 28 -13.01 1.63 16.60
N GLU A 29 -11.72 1.46 16.33
CA GLU A 29 -10.73 0.98 17.30
C GLU A 29 -10.06 2.13 18.11
N GLY A 30 -10.60 3.35 18.02
CA GLY A 30 -10.20 4.50 18.84
C GLY A 30 -9.12 5.40 18.24
N ALA A 31 -8.77 5.22 16.95
CA ALA A 31 -7.83 6.11 16.29
C ALA A 31 -8.48 7.44 15.88
N ALA A 32 -7.73 8.54 15.99
CA ALA A 32 -8.03 9.79 15.28
C ALA A 32 -7.50 9.70 13.83
N ILE A 33 -8.29 10.10 12.85
CA ILE A 33 -8.02 9.85 11.43
C ILE A 33 -7.77 11.15 10.65
N VAL A 34 -6.69 11.21 9.88
CA VAL A 34 -6.52 12.18 8.81
C VAL A 34 -6.92 11.51 7.49
N VAL A 35 -8.03 11.96 6.93
CA VAL A 35 -8.61 11.47 5.68
C VAL A 35 -8.04 12.31 4.53
N ASN A 36 -6.99 11.84 3.86
CA ASN A 36 -6.48 12.52 2.67
C ASN A 36 -7.10 11.94 1.40
N ASP A 37 -7.70 12.80 0.59
CA ASP A 37 -8.17 12.47 -0.76
C ASP A 37 -8.23 13.72 -1.62
N LEU A 38 -7.75 13.64 -2.87
CA LEU A 38 -7.79 14.72 -3.85
C LEU A 38 -9.19 14.84 -4.53
N GLY A 39 -10.06 13.86 -4.32
CA GLY A 39 -11.42 13.83 -4.88
C GLY A 39 -11.48 13.55 -6.38
N GLY A 40 -10.44 12.96 -6.96
CA GLY A 40 -10.35 12.64 -8.38
C GLY A 40 -11.15 11.39 -8.78
N ALA A 41 -11.40 11.27 -10.09
CA ALA A 41 -11.95 10.07 -10.70
C ALA A 41 -10.93 8.90 -10.67
N ARG A 42 -11.35 7.71 -11.12
CA ARG A 42 -10.52 6.48 -11.17
C ARG A 42 -9.19 6.67 -11.91
N ASP A 43 -9.19 7.47 -12.96
CA ASP A 43 -8.02 7.77 -13.79
C ASP A 43 -7.15 8.94 -13.28
N GLY A 44 -7.56 9.53 -12.15
CA GLY A 44 -6.88 10.67 -11.53
C GLY A 44 -7.27 12.03 -12.10
N THR A 45 -8.29 12.09 -12.96
CA THR A 45 -8.81 13.37 -13.45
C THR A 45 -9.77 14.00 -12.45
N GLY A 46 -9.91 15.34 -12.51
CA GLY A 46 -10.77 16.07 -11.58
C GLY A 46 -10.18 16.23 -10.18
N GLY A 47 -11.02 16.65 -9.24
CA GLY A 47 -10.67 16.85 -7.84
C GLY A 47 -11.79 17.56 -7.09
N GLY A 48 -11.71 17.56 -5.77
CA GLY A 48 -12.69 18.22 -4.89
C GLY A 48 -12.63 17.68 -3.46
N SER A 49 -13.31 18.35 -2.54
CA SER A 49 -13.30 17.98 -1.12
C SER A 49 -14.33 16.91 -0.74
N VAL A 50 -15.40 16.78 -1.50
CA VAL A 50 -16.61 16.02 -1.15
C VAL A 50 -16.32 14.61 -0.66
N MET A 51 -15.43 13.87 -1.33
CA MET A 51 -15.15 12.48 -0.98
C MET A 51 -14.45 12.34 0.36
N ALA A 52 -13.49 13.23 0.66
CA ALA A 52 -12.80 13.24 1.95
C ALA A 52 -13.77 13.69 3.06
N ASP A 53 -14.54 14.75 2.81
CA ASP A 53 -15.53 15.28 3.76
C ASP A 53 -16.59 14.24 4.13
N GLU A 54 -17.13 13.52 3.16
CA GLU A 54 -18.07 12.40 3.41
C GLU A 54 -17.48 11.33 4.33
N THR A 55 -16.21 10.96 4.13
CA THR A 55 -15.55 9.95 4.98
C THR A 55 -15.34 10.49 6.39
N VAL A 56 -14.95 11.77 6.54
CA VAL A 56 -14.84 12.43 7.84
C VAL A 56 -16.18 12.44 8.56
N ASP A 57 -17.26 12.77 7.86
CA ASP A 57 -18.62 12.78 8.43
C ASP A 57 -19.05 11.38 8.89
N LEU A 58 -18.76 10.34 8.10
CA LEU A 58 -19.05 8.96 8.49
C LEU A 58 -18.28 8.54 9.76
N VAL A 59 -17.00 8.90 9.88
CA VAL A 59 -16.20 8.64 11.08
C VAL A 59 -16.80 9.36 12.29
N LYS A 60 -17.15 10.64 12.17
CA LYS A 60 -17.75 11.44 13.25
C LYS A 60 -19.14 10.94 13.67
N GLN A 61 -19.97 10.54 12.69
CA GLN A 61 -21.28 9.94 12.96
C GLN A 61 -21.16 8.60 13.73
N ALA A 62 -20.07 7.86 13.51
CA ALA A 62 -19.78 6.65 14.26
C ALA A 62 -19.12 6.92 15.65
N GLY A 63 -18.96 8.20 16.04
CA GLY A 63 -18.40 8.61 17.32
C GLY A 63 -16.87 8.71 17.36
N GLY A 64 -16.20 8.61 16.19
CA GLY A 64 -14.75 8.78 16.08
C GLY A 64 -14.33 10.22 15.80
N GLU A 65 -13.02 10.45 15.75
CA GLU A 65 -12.41 11.74 15.42
C GLU A 65 -11.75 11.69 14.03
N ALA A 66 -12.02 12.68 13.19
CA ALA A 66 -11.37 12.79 11.88
C ALA A 66 -11.29 14.23 11.36
N VAL A 67 -10.28 14.50 10.55
CA VAL A 67 -10.12 15.73 9.76
C VAL A 67 -9.81 15.39 8.31
N ALA A 68 -10.28 16.24 7.39
CA ALA A 68 -10.02 16.10 5.96
C ALA A 68 -8.70 16.79 5.57
N ASN A 69 -8.04 16.25 4.55
CA ASN A 69 -6.92 16.86 3.85
C ASN A 69 -7.04 16.60 2.35
N TYR A 70 -6.72 17.60 1.52
CA TYR A 70 -6.93 17.56 0.07
C TYR A 70 -5.62 17.71 -0.72
N ASP A 71 -4.47 17.56 -0.06
CA ASP A 71 -3.17 17.71 -0.68
C ASP A 71 -2.87 16.56 -1.65
N ASN A 72 -2.12 16.91 -2.70
CA ASN A 72 -1.67 15.96 -3.70
C ASN A 72 -0.49 15.13 -3.19
N VAL A 73 -0.69 13.84 -3.00
CA VAL A 73 0.33 12.91 -2.53
C VAL A 73 1.60 12.88 -3.40
N SER A 74 1.48 13.16 -4.71
CA SER A 74 2.60 13.02 -5.66
C SER A 74 3.66 14.12 -5.54
N THR A 75 3.53 15.07 -4.60
CA THR A 75 4.48 16.16 -4.39
C THR A 75 5.04 16.17 -2.97
N ILE A 76 6.27 16.66 -2.82
CA ILE A 76 6.89 16.83 -1.48
C ILE A 76 6.06 17.79 -0.64
N ALA A 77 5.59 18.90 -1.24
CA ALA A 77 4.74 19.88 -0.54
C ALA A 77 3.43 19.25 -0.05
N GLY A 78 2.80 18.39 -0.88
CA GLY A 78 1.60 17.67 -0.47
C GLY A 78 1.86 16.70 0.70
N GLY A 79 2.96 15.94 0.67
CA GLY A 79 3.35 15.11 1.81
C GLY A 79 3.57 15.89 3.10
N GLN A 80 4.15 17.09 2.99
CA GLN A 80 4.32 18.01 4.13
C GLN A 80 2.99 18.60 4.61
N GLY A 81 2.08 18.96 3.69
CA GLY A 81 0.74 19.46 4.01
C GLY A 81 -0.10 18.41 4.74
N ILE A 82 -0.04 17.14 4.30
CA ILE A 82 -0.71 16.03 4.99
C ILE A 82 -0.19 15.88 6.42
N LEU A 83 1.13 15.93 6.63
CA LEU A 83 1.72 15.89 7.96
C LEU A 83 1.29 17.11 8.79
N ALA A 84 1.33 18.31 8.21
CA ALA A 84 0.93 19.54 8.91
C ALA A 84 -0.53 19.48 9.40
N THR A 85 -1.46 18.98 8.57
CA THR A 85 -2.86 18.75 8.96
C THR A 85 -2.96 17.81 10.17
N ALA A 86 -2.18 16.72 10.19
CA ALA A 86 -2.18 15.78 11.30
C ALA A 86 -1.66 16.43 12.60
N LEU A 87 -0.58 17.20 12.50
CA LEU A 87 0.03 17.87 13.66
C LEU A 87 -0.84 19.01 14.18
N GLU A 88 -1.50 19.76 13.31
CA GLU A 88 -2.42 20.84 13.73
C GLU A 88 -3.66 20.29 14.46
N ALA A 89 -4.20 19.15 13.99
CA ALA A 89 -5.41 18.59 14.57
C ALA A 89 -5.15 17.69 15.80
N PHE A 90 -4.02 16.96 15.83
CA PHE A 90 -3.80 15.85 16.78
C PHE A 90 -2.38 15.77 17.35
N ASP A 91 -1.49 16.71 17.05
CA ASP A 91 -0.11 16.85 17.55
C ASP A 91 0.86 15.72 17.16
N GLN A 92 0.42 14.64 16.52
CA GLN A 92 1.25 13.46 16.24
C GLN A 92 0.79 12.67 15.02
N VAL A 93 1.62 11.70 14.59
CA VAL A 93 1.24 10.61 13.68
C VAL A 93 1.89 9.31 14.16
N ASP A 94 1.07 8.28 14.37
CA ASP A 94 1.49 6.94 14.82
C ASP A 94 1.44 5.90 13.69
N CYS A 95 0.55 6.10 12.71
CA CYS A 95 0.42 5.20 11.59
C CYS A 95 0.19 5.97 10.30
N LEU A 96 0.84 5.50 9.21
CA LEU A 96 0.58 5.94 7.84
C LEU A 96 0.08 4.76 7.02
N VAL A 97 -1.04 4.93 6.33
CA VAL A 97 -1.55 4.01 5.31
C VAL A 97 -1.48 4.71 3.95
N ASN A 98 -0.46 4.39 3.15
CA ASN A 98 -0.36 4.82 1.76
C ASN A 98 -1.26 3.95 0.89
N ASN A 99 -2.47 4.43 0.61
CA ASN A 99 -3.47 3.71 -0.17
C ASN A 99 -3.88 4.46 -1.45
N ALA A 100 -3.60 5.75 -1.59
CA ALA A 100 -3.93 6.54 -2.78
C ALA A 100 -3.47 5.88 -4.09
N GLY A 101 -4.32 5.91 -5.11
CA GLY A 101 -4.00 5.28 -6.39
C GLY A 101 -4.99 5.58 -7.49
N ILE A 102 -4.53 5.42 -8.73
CA ILE A 102 -5.28 5.57 -9.97
C ILE A 102 -5.00 4.39 -10.91
N LEU A 103 -5.86 4.18 -11.91
CA LEU A 103 -5.63 3.19 -12.97
C LEU A 103 -5.73 3.84 -14.34
N ARG A 104 -4.74 3.53 -15.20
CA ARG A 104 -4.69 3.89 -16.62
C ARG A 104 -4.16 2.69 -17.40
N ASP A 105 -4.94 1.60 -17.37
CA ASP A 105 -4.56 0.30 -17.91
C ASP A 105 -4.59 0.31 -19.43
N LYS A 106 -3.53 -0.21 -20.04
CA LYS A 106 -3.42 -0.42 -21.50
C LYS A 106 -2.37 -1.50 -21.77
N SER A 107 -2.53 -2.26 -22.85
CA SER A 107 -1.45 -3.16 -23.32
C SER A 107 -0.18 -2.35 -23.58
N PHE A 108 1.00 -2.91 -23.28
CA PHE A 108 2.27 -2.18 -23.31
C PHE A 108 2.52 -1.45 -24.64
N ALA A 109 2.22 -2.09 -25.76
CA ALA A 109 2.37 -1.48 -27.09
C ALA A 109 1.52 -0.22 -27.32
N ASN A 110 0.47 -0.02 -26.53
CA ASN A 110 -0.45 1.11 -26.61
C ASN A 110 -0.37 2.03 -25.39
N THR A 111 0.62 1.81 -24.50
CA THR A 111 0.85 2.68 -23.35
C THR A 111 1.62 3.92 -23.80
N THR A 112 1.02 5.07 -23.58
CA THR A 112 1.61 6.38 -23.87
C THR A 112 2.14 7.02 -22.57
N GLU A 113 2.94 8.10 -22.68
CA GLU A 113 3.52 8.80 -21.55
C GLU A 113 2.45 9.35 -20.57
N ASP A 114 1.34 9.86 -21.13
CA ASP A 114 0.20 10.35 -20.33
C ASP A 114 -0.57 9.24 -19.60
N LEU A 115 -0.42 7.99 -20.01
CA LEU A 115 -0.94 6.81 -19.27
C LEU A 115 0.08 6.27 -18.26
N TRP A 116 1.36 6.48 -18.49
CA TRP A 116 2.44 5.98 -17.65
C TRP A 116 2.75 6.91 -16.48
N ASP A 117 3.12 8.16 -16.76
CA ASP A 117 3.66 9.09 -15.77
C ASP A 117 2.72 9.38 -14.61
N PRO A 118 1.41 9.61 -14.80
CA PRO A 118 0.52 9.86 -13.67
C PRO A 118 0.38 8.65 -12.73
N VAL A 119 0.45 7.43 -13.26
CA VAL A 119 0.40 6.20 -12.44
C VAL A 119 1.66 6.10 -11.57
N ILE A 120 2.83 6.29 -12.16
CA ILE A 120 4.10 6.33 -11.40
C ILE A 120 4.10 7.47 -10.37
N ALA A 121 3.62 8.65 -10.76
CA ALA A 121 3.59 9.83 -9.90
C ALA A 121 2.70 9.63 -8.67
N VAL A 122 1.47 9.15 -8.85
CA VAL A 122 0.53 8.95 -7.74
C VAL A 122 0.96 7.80 -6.85
N HIS A 123 1.26 6.63 -7.43
CA HIS A 123 1.55 5.43 -6.65
C HIS A 123 2.94 5.45 -6.03
N LEU A 124 4.01 5.44 -6.85
CA LEU A 124 5.37 5.26 -6.35
C LEU A 124 5.93 6.53 -5.74
N ARG A 125 5.88 7.64 -6.50
CA ARG A 125 6.35 8.93 -6.00
C ARG A 125 5.48 9.42 -4.84
N GLY A 126 4.15 9.24 -4.90
CA GLY A 126 3.23 9.63 -3.83
C GLY A 126 3.51 8.88 -2.53
N THR A 127 3.70 7.56 -2.59
CA THR A 127 4.14 6.78 -1.43
C THR A 127 5.44 7.34 -0.85
N TYR A 128 6.44 7.67 -1.69
CA TYR A 128 7.68 8.29 -1.22
C TYR A 128 7.45 9.65 -0.57
N CYS A 129 6.72 10.58 -1.20
CA CYS A 129 6.56 11.94 -0.71
C CYS A 129 5.89 11.99 0.67
N VAL A 130 4.79 11.26 0.84
CA VAL A 130 4.05 11.21 2.12
C VAL A 130 4.87 10.46 3.17
N THR A 131 5.44 9.31 2.80
CA THR A 131 6.28 8.54 3.73
C THR A 131 7.47 9.35 4.20
N HIS A 132 8.14 10.11 3.33
CA HIS A 132 9.29 10.91 3.70
C HIS A 132 8.97 11.96 4.79
N ALA A 133 7.84 12.65 4.67
CA ALA A 133 7.40 13.61 5.67
C ALA A 133 7.10 12.93 7.02
N ILE A 134 6.26 11.89 7.00
CA ILE A 134 5.77 11.22 8.21
C ILE A 134 6.86 10.37 8.87
N TYR A 135 7.69 9.66 8.12
CA TYR A 135 8.82 8.89 8.66
C TYR A 135 9.80 9.78 9.42
N ASN A 136 10.16 10.96 8.87
CA ASN A 136 11.05 11.88 9.56
C ASN A 136 10.41 12.45 10.84
N HIS A 137 9.11 12.71 10.85
CA HIS A 137 8.37 13.09 12.05
C HIS A 137 8.41 11.96 13.09
N MET A 138 8.06 10.71 12.73
CA MET A 138 8.11 9.56 13.64
C MET A 138 9.51 9.36 14.22
N LYS A 139 10.55 9.46 13.37
CA LYS A 139 11.96 9.38 13.78
C LYS A 139 12.34 10.46 14.79
N GLN A 140 11.91 11.72 14.57
CA GLN A 140 12.20 12.85 15.46
C GLN A 140 11.46 12.73 16.79
N ARG A 141 10.21 12.28 16.75
CA ARG A 141 9.39 12.04 17.94
C ARG A 141 9.97 10.92 18.83
N GLY A 142 10.61 9.91 18.24
CA GLY A 142 11.24 8.81 18.95
C GLY A 142 10.28 7.81 19.62
N ALA A 143 8.99 7.87 19.31
CA ALA A 143 7.95 7.00 19.87
C ALA A 143 7.60 5.79 18.98
N GLY A 144 8.38 5.58 17.91
CA GLY A 144 8.10 4.54 16.92
C GLY A 144 6.89 4.87 16.05
N GLY A 145 6.35 3.85 15.38
CA GLY A 145 5.18 3.96 14.53
C GLY A 145 5.04 2.81 13.55
N SER A 146 4.02 2.90 12.67
CA SER A 146 3.82 1.94 11.59
C SER A 146 3.52 2.61 10.25
N ILE A 147 4.03 2.03 9.16
CA ILE A 147 3.82 2.49 7.80
C ILE A 147 3.32 1.29 6.99
N ILE A 148 2.15 1.40 6.39
CA ILE A 148 1.50 0.35 5.61
C ILE A 148 1.37 0.87 4.17
N ASN A 149 2.13 0.26 3.25
CA ASN A 149 2.18 0.67 1.86
C ASN A 149 1.38 -0.29 0.98
N THR A 150 0.38 0.22 0.27
CA THR A 150 -0.47 -0.59 -0.61
C THR A 150 0.22 -0.89 -1.94
N SER A 151 0.67 -2.12 -2.09
CA SER A 151 1.12 -2.74 -3.34
C SER A 151 -0.04 -3.44 -4.05
N SER A 152 0.24 -4.47 -4.83
CA SER A 152 -0.76 -5.27 -5.55
C SER A 152 -0.16 -6.61 -5.96
N THR A 153 -1.00 -7.61 -6.15
CA THR A 153 -0.61 -8.85 -6.85
C THR A 153 -0.09 -8.57 -8.25
N SER A 154 -0.59 -7.54 -8.94
CA SER A 154 -0.07 -7.10 -10.24
C SER A 154 1.40 -6.66 -10.21
N GLY A 155 1.84 -6.05 -9.10
CA GLY A 155 3.25 -5.67 -8.92
C GLY A 155 4.15 -6.82 -8.50
N LEU A 156 3.59 -7.90 -7.94
CA LEU A 156 4.36 -9.04 -7.41
C LEU A 156 4.37 -10.23 -8.37
N ASN A 157 3.26 -10.45 -9.10
CA ASN A 157 3.08 -11.59 -10.00
C ASN A 157 2.93 -11.16 -11.48
N GLY A 158 2.67 -9.87 -11.72
CA GLY A 158 2.33 -9.37 -13.05
C GLY A 158 0.82 -9.44 -13.35
N ASN A 159 0.38 -8.59 -14.28
CA ASN A 159 -0.96 -8.63 -14.86
C ASN A 159 -0.96 -8.01 -16.25
N PHE A 160 -1.73 -8.58 -17.18
CA PHE A 160 -1.84 -8.06 -18.55
C PHE A 160 -2.42 -6.64 -18.57
N GLY A 161 -1.83 -5.76 -19.36
CA GLY A 161 -2.29 -4.37 -19.54
C GLY A 161 -1.92 -3.42 -18.40
N GLN A 162 -1.13 -3.85 -17.42
CA GLN A 162 -0.78 -3.08 -16.22
C GLN A 162 0.73 -2.87 -16.05
N CYS A 163 1.48 -2.67 -17.13
CA CYS A 163 2.93 -2.46 -17.00
C CYS A 163 3.29 -1.21 -16.17
N ASN A 164 2.55 -0.10 -16.30
CA ASN A 164 2.71 1.11 -15.50
C ASN A 164 2.36 0.86 -14.02
N TYR A 165 1.20 0.31 -13.77
CA TYR A 165 0.70 0.00 -12.42
C TYR A 165 1.55 -1.07 -11.75
N GLY A 166 1.87 -2.17 -12.45
CA GLY A 166 2.73 -3.24 -11.96
C GLY A 166 4.12 -2.73 -11.59
N ALA A 167 4.74 -1.88 -12.43
CA ALA A 167 6.03 -1.26 -12.12
C ALA A 167 5.97 -0.40 -10.85
N ALA A 168 4.94 0.45 -10.72
CA ALA A 168 4.75 1.27 -9.52
C ALA A 168 4.57 0.41 -8.27
N LYS A 169 3.73 -0.63 -8.33
CA LYS A 169 3.42 -1.50 -7.18
C LYS A 169 4.58 -2.41 -6.80
N ALA A 170 5.39 -2.88 -7.76
CA ALA A 170 6.65 -3.57 -7.50
C ALA A 170 7.67 -2.63 -6.84
N GLY A 171 7.77 -1.39 -7.32
CA GLY A 171 8.61 -0.34 -6.74
C GLY A 171 8.25 -0.05 -5.28
N ILE A 172 6.96 0.07 -4.97
CA ILE A 172 6.47 0.24 -3.58
C ILE A 172 6.90 -0.93 -2.70
N ALA A 173 6.80 -2.17 -3.17
CA ALA A 173 7.22 -3.33 -2.40
C ALA A 173 8.74 -3.35 -2.14
N GLY A 174 9.55 -2.97 -3.13
CA GLY A 174 11.01 -2.80 -3.00
C GLY A 174 11.37 -1.69 -2.01
N PHE A 175 10.78 -0.49 -2.19
CA PHE A 175 10.93 0.65 -1.30
C PHE A 175 10.61 0.29 0.15
N SER A 176 9.49 -0.38 0.38
CA SER A 176 9.05 -0.76 1.73
C SER A 176 10.01 -1.73 2.42
N ARG A 177 10.58 -2.70 1.68
CA ARG A 177 11.58 -3.62 2.24
C ARG A 177 12.85 -2.90 2.68
N CYS A 178 13.34 -1.97 1.88
CA CYS A 178 14.51 -1.15 2.27
C CYS A 178 14.18 -0.28 3.50
N LEU A 179 13.05 0.41 3.48
CA LEU A 179 12.63 1.28 4.57
C LEU A 179 12.41 0.51 5.88
N ALA A 180 11.92 -0.74 5.82
CA ALA A 180 11.77 -1.60 6.99
C ALA A 180 13.10 -1.90 7.69
N ILE A 181 14.19 -2.03 6.94
CA ILE A 181 15.53 -2.23 7.49
C ILE A 181 16.01 -0.96 8.20
N GLU A 182 15.82 0.20 7.57
CA GLU A 182 16.19 1.51 8.14
C GLU A 182 15.35 1.89 9.35
N GLY A 183 14.06 1.55 9.33
CA GLY A 183 13.10 1.88 10.38
C GLY A 183 13.33 1.15 11.71
N LYS A 184 13.93 -0.04 11.69
CA LYS A 184 14.14 -0.87 12.89
C LYS A 184 14.77 -0.14 14.06
N LYS A 185 15.79 0.67 13.84
CA LYS A 185 16.50 1.40 14.90
C LYS A 185 15.69 2.55 15.53
N TYR A 186 14.53 2.85 14.96
CA TYR A 186 13.61 3.89 15.44
C TYR A 186 12.25 3.33 15.86
N ASP A 187 12.11 2.00 15.94
CA ASP A 187 10.86 1.28 16.18
C ASP A 187 9.75 1.62 15.17
N ILE A 188 10.14 1.99 13.94
CA ILE A 188 9.22 2.23 12.84
C ILE A 188 9.06 0.94 12.04
N ARG A 189 7.88 0.34 12.11
CA ARG A 189 7.52 -0.88 11.40
C ARG A 189 6.99 -0.52 10.01
N VAL A 190 7.40 -1.27 9.00
CA VAL A 190 6.96 -1.03 7.61
C VAL A 190 6.41 -2.31 7.02
N PHE A 191 5.25 -2.23 6.41
CA PHE A 191 4.53 -3.36 5.83
C PHE A 191 4.12 -3.06 4.39
N VAL A 192 3.94 -4.12 3.63
CA VAL A 192 3.36 -4.08 2.29
C VAL A 192 2.02 -4.83 2.31
N LEU A 193 0.98 -4.19 1.80
CA LEU A 193 -0.33 -4.77 1.61
C LEU A 193 -0.58 -5.00 0.12
N ALA A 194 -0.92 -6.21 -0.29
CA ALA A 194 -1.41 -6.55 -1.62
C ALA A 194 -2.89 -6.96 -1.52
N PRO A 195 -3.82 -5.99 -1.53
CA PRO A 195 -5.22 -6.26 -1.32
C PRO A 195 -5.90 -6.75 -2.60
N VAL A 196 -6.96 -7.55 -2.42
CA VAL A 196 -7.92 -7.88 -3.48
C VAL A 196 -9.32 -7.59 -2.95
N ALA A 197 -9.97 -6.58 -3.52
CA ALA A 197 -11.30 -6.14 -3.14
C ALA A 197 -12.05 -5.55 -4.35
N LEU A 198 -13.37 -5.60 -4.30
CA LEU A 198 -14.22 -4.96 -5.31
C LEU A 198 -14.36 -3.47 -4.97
N THR A 199 -13.82 -2.62 -5.82
CA THR A 199 -13.82 -1.17 -5.67
C THR A 199 -14.09 -0.52 -7.02
N ARG A 200 -14.26 0.80 -7.07
CA ARG A 200 -14.28 1.55 -8.35
C ARG A 200 -13.10 1.25 -9.27
N LEU A 201 -11.96 0.83 -8.70
CA LEU A 201 -10.78 0.47 -9.48
C LEU A 201 -10.87 -0.91 -10.11
N THR A 202 -11.73 -1.81 -9.61
CA THR A 202 -11.77 -3.23 -9.98
C THR A 202 -13.13 -3.70 -10.50
N GLU A 203 -14.19 -2.88 -10.44
CA GLU A 203 -15.58 -3.25 -10.80
C GLU A 203 -15.73 -3.71 -12.27
N ASP A 204 -14.88 -3.20 -13.18
CA ASP A 204 -14.90 -3.58 -14.60
C ASP A 204 -14.06 -4.83 -14.92
N LEU A 205 -13.37 -5.40 -13.94
CA LEU A 205 -12.53 -6.57 -14.12
C LEU A 205 -13.37 -7.87 -14.13
N GLY A 206 -14.33 -8.08 -14.93
CA GLY A 206 -15.18 -9.27 -15.08
C GLY A 206 -14.96 -10.45 -14.10
N GLY A 207 -15.99 -11.27 -13.85
CA GLY A 207 -15.88 -12.45 -12.97
C GLY A 207 -16.43 -12.25 -11.54
N PHE A 208 -16.98 -11.07 -11.23
CA PHE A 208 -17.60 -10.77 -9.92
C PHE A 208 -19.13 -10.82 -9.95
N ASP A 209 -19.71 -11.64 -10.82
CA ASP A 209 -21.16 -11.66 -11.02
C ASP A 209 -21.95 -12.43 -9.93
N ASN A 210 -21.22 -13.15 -9.08
CA ASN A 210 -21.79 -13.95 -8.00
C ASN A 210 -21.85 -13.16 -6.69
N GLN A 211 -22.99 -13.19 -5.97
CA GLN A 211 -23.18 -12.49 -4.69
C GLN A 211 -22.19 -12.94 -3.61
N ASP A 212 -21.80 -14.21 -3.57
CA ASP A 212 -20.79 -14.73 -2.64
C ASP A 212 -19.41 -14.10 -2.91
N MET A 213 -19.04 -13.94 -4.19
CA MET A 213 -17.81 -13.23 -4.59
C MET A 213 -17.85 -11.75 -4.19
N LYS A 214 -18.97 -11.06 -4.38
CA LYS A 214 -19.12 -9.65 -3.96
C LYS A 214 -18.94 -9.50 -2.45
N THR A 215 -19.53 -10.39 -1.66
CA THR A 215 -19.36 -10.38 -0.20
C THR A 215 -17.92 -10.66 0.22
N ARG A 216 -17.25 -11.61 -0.42
CA ARG A 216 -15.84 -11.95 -0.12
C ARG A 216 -14.87 -10.86 -0.56
N MET A 217 -15.22 -10.08 -1.56
CA MET A 217 -14.41 -9.00 -2.12
C MET A 217 -14.81 -7.61 -1.57
N ASP A 218 -15.59 -7.58 -0.49
CA ASP A 218 -15.92 -6.33 0.20
C ASP A 218 -14.63 -5.61 0.63
N PRO A 219 -14.47 -4.32 0.29
CA PRO A 219 -13.32 -3.52 0.73
C PRO A 219 -13.11 -3.54 2.25
N ALA A 220 -14.19 -3.62 3.03
CA ALA A 220 -14.13 -3.70 4.49
C ALA A 220 -13.39 -4.96 4.99
N ALA A 221 -13.38 -6.05 4.21
CA ALA A 221 -12.71 -7.30 4.57
C ALA A 221 -11.17 -7.19 4.64
N VAL A 222 -10.59 -6.13 4.05
CA VAL A 222 -9.14 -5.88 4.10
C VAL A 222 -8.73 -5.12 5.38
N SER A 223 -9.63 -4.30 5.92
CA SER A 223 -9.34 -3.37 7.02
C SER A 223 -8.92 -4.01 8.34
N PRO A 224 -9.42 -5.20 8.74
CA PRO A 224 -8.95 -5.87 9.96
C PRO A 224 -7.44 -6.15 9.97
N LEU A 225 -6.87 -6.55 8.83
CA LEU A 225 -5.42 -6.75 8.73
C LEU A 225 -4.66 -5.42 8.91
N VAL A 226 -5.13 -4.33 8.29
CA VAL A 226 -4.49 -3.01 8.39
C VAL A 226 -4.55 -2.48 9.83
N THR A 227 -5.68 -2.64 10.49
CA THR A 227 -5.85 -2.30 11.91
C THR A 227 -4.90 -3.10 12.80
N TYR A 228 -4.79 -4.42 12.58
CA TYR A 228 -3.82 -5.27 13.27
C TYR A 228 -2.37 -4.79 13.07
N LEU A 229 -1.97 -4.48 11.82
CA LEU A 229 -0.61 -4.02 11.52
C LEU A 229 -0.29 -2.64 12.12
N ALA A 230 -1.30 -1.79 12.31
CA ALA A 230 -1.17 -0.49 12.98
C ALA A 230 -1.07 -0.62 14.51
N SER A 231 -1.61 -1.68 15.08
CA SER A 231 -1.68 -1.89 16.53
C SER A 231 -0.37 -2.46 17.12
N ASP A 232 -0.31 -2.48 18.44
CA ASP A 232 0.81 -3.07 19.19
C ASP A 232 0.83 -4.60 19.14
N LEU A 233 -0.26 -5.24 18.66
CA LEU A 233 -0.29 -6.69 18.41
C LEU A 233 0.73 -7.11 17.33
N ALA A 234 1.12 -6.19 16.45
CA ALA A 234 2.10 -6.43 15.39
C ALA A 234 3.51 -5.89 15.74
N LYS A 235 3.80 -5.57 17.03
CA LYS A 235 5.05 -4.91 17.44
C LYS A 235 6.33 -5.67 17.05
N ASP A 236 6.27 -7.00 17.02
CA ASP A 236 7.44 -7.86 16.77
C ASP A 236 7.68 -8.17 15.29
N ILE A 237 6.86 -7.61 14.37
CA ILE A 237 6.97 -7.86 12.94
C ILE A 237 7.20 -6.57 12.15
N THR A 238 8.04 -6.65 11.12
CA THR A 238 8.27 -5.58 10.13
C THR A 238 8.82 -6.18 8.83
N GLY A 239 8.76 -5.45 7.73
CA GLY A 239 9.31 -5.85 6.42
C GLY A 239 8.53 -6.96 5.72
N LYS A 240 7.30 -7.23 6.16
CA LYS A 240 6.45 -8.28 5.61
C LYS A 240 5.53 -7.76 4.52
N THR A 241 5.28 -8.62 3.54
CA THR A 241 4.30 -8.39 2.47
C THR A 241 3.13 -9.33 2.69
N PHE A 242 1.93 -8.77 2.78
CA PHE A 242 0.70 -9.53 3.00
C PHE A 242 -0.25 -9.45 1.81
N PHE A 243 -0.68 -10.60 1.32
CA PHE A 243 -1.90 -10.74 0.53
C PHE A 243 -3.11 -10.68 1.47
N CYS A 244 -4.16 -9.96 1.09
CA CYS A 244 -5.42 -9.94 1.82
C CYS A 244 -6.60 -9.77 0.85
N GLY A 245 -7.47 -10.76 0.81
CA GLY A 245 -8.68 -10.72 -0.03
C GLY A 245 -9.39 -12.08 -0.08
N GLY A 246 -10.68 -12.07 -0.40
CA GLY A 246 -11.48 -13.29 -0.52
C GLY A 246 -11.55 -14.14 0.76
N GLY A 247 -11.43 -13.53 1.93
CA GLY A 247 -11.38 -14.23 3.22
C GLY A 247 -10.03 -14.91 3.52
N ARG A 248 -8.98 -14.62 2.74
CA ARG A 248 -7.63 -15.17 2.92
C ARG A 248 -6.63 -14.07 3.26
N ILE A 249 -5.75 -14.33 4.25
CA ILE A 249 -4.56 -13.57 4.56
C ILE A 249 -3.35 -14.49 4.40
N ALA A 250 -2.31 -14.05 3.69
CA ALA A 250 -1.09 -14.83 3.49
C ALA A 250 0.14 -13.92 3.37
N GLU A 251 1.31 -14.39 3.82
CA GLU A 251 2.58 -13.72 3.52
C GLU A 251 3.01 -14.02 2.08
N MET A 252 3.43 -12.99 1.35
CA MET A 252 4.08 -13.12 0.04
C MET A 252 5.58 -12.87 0.20
N LYS A 253 6.40 -13.79 -0.35
CA LYS A 253 7.86 -13.73 -0.21
C LYS A 253 8.54 -13.76 -1.58
N VAL A 254 9.66 -13.05 -1.68
CA VAL A 254 10.65 -13.28 -2.72
C VAL A 254 11.50 -14.46 -2.28
N VAL A 255 11.61 -15.47 -3.12
CA VAL A 255 12.37 -16.69 -2.85
C VAL A 255 13.47 -16.81 -3.88
N THR A 256 14.69 -17.13 -3.42
CA THR A 256 15.81 -17.51 -4.27
C THR A 256 15.97 -19.02 -4.18
N THR A 257 16.05 -19.71 -5.31
CA THR A 257 16.32 -21.16 -5.36
C THR A 257 17.73 -21.46 -4.88
N ALA A 258 18.02 -22.72 -4.59
CA ALA A 258 19.40 -23.15 -4.30
C ALA A 258 20.31 -22.94 -5.52
N GLY A 259 19.75 -23.03 -6.72
CA GLY A 259 20.50 -22.86 -7.96
C GLY A 259 21.55 -23.93 -8.17
N ILE A 260 22.52 -23.63 -9.04
CA ILE A 260 23.72 -24.44 -9.29
C ILE A 260 24.96 -23.67 -8.83
N THR A 261 25.98 -24.38 -8.34
CA THR A 261 27.21 -23.76 -7.84
C THR A 261 28.45 -24.48 -8.46
N LYS A 262 29.41 -23.71 -8.93
CA LYS A 262 30.70 -24.26 -9.37
C LYS A 262 31.57 -24.65 -8.18
N ALA A 263 32.28 -25.78 -8.31
CA ALA A 263 33.26 -26.21 -7.32
C ALA A 263 34.44 -25.23 -7.22
N ASP A 264 34.89 -24.68 -8.37
CA ASP A 264 35.85 -23.60 -8.44
C ASP A 264 35.14 -22.24 -8.60
N PRO A 265 35.14 -21.36 -7.57
CA PRO A 265 34.50 -20.05 -7.62
C PRO A 265 35.13 -19.10 -8.66
N SER A 266 36.36 -19.35 -9.13
CA SER A 266 37.04 -18.55 -10.14
C SER A 266 36.64 -18.92 -11.57
N ALA A 267 36.02 -20.09 -11.77
CA ALA A 267 35.58 -20.56 -13.07
C ALA A 267 34.30 -19.84 -13.52
N LEU A 268 34.33 -19.34 -14.75
CA LEU A 268 33.15 -18.71 -15.35
C LEU A 268 32.13 -19.77 -15.84
N TRP A 269 30.85 -19.45 -15.77
CA TRP A 269 29.79 -20.27 -16.37
C TRP A 269 29.85 -20.18 -17.89
N THR A 270 29.65 -21.31 -18.58
CA THR A 270 29.33 -21.32 -20.01
C THR A 270 27.83 -21.34 -20.22
N PRO A 271 27.30 -20.84 -21.37
CA PRO A 271 25.89 -20.94 -21.70
C PRO A 271 25.36 -22.38 -21.67
N GLU A 272 26.19 -23.36 -22.09
CA GLU A 272 25.86 -24.78 -22.13
C GLU A 272 25.65 -25.33 -20.70
N GLU A 273 26.56 -25.05 -19.78
CA GLU A 273 26.42 -25.46 -18.35
C GLU A 273 25.14 -24.87 -17.72
N ILE A 274 24.79 -23.60 -18.07
CA ILE A 274 23.55 -22.98 -17.60
C ILE A 274 22.34 -23.71 -18.20
N ALA A 275 22.38 -24.04 -19.49
CA ALA A 275 21.31 -24.77 -20.17
C ALA A 275 21.08 -26.15 -19.55
N GLU A 276 22.16 -26.87 -19.21
CA GLU A 276 22.09 -28.15 -18.50
C GLU A 276 21.41 -28.01 -17.14
N GLY A 277 21.78 -26.99 -16.34
CA GLY A 277 21.16 -26.71 -15.04
C GLY A 277 19.68 -26.34 -15.15
N MET A 278 19.29 -25.60 -16.21
CA MET A 278 17.89 -25.28 -16.49
C MET A 278 17.08 -26.54 -16.84
N GLN A 279 17.60 -27.39 -17.75
CA GLN A 279 16.93 -28.64 -18.15
C GLN A 279 16.79 -29.63 -17.00
N ALA A 280 17.77 -29.66 -16.09
CA ALA A 280 17.74 -30.47 -14.88
C ALA A 280 16.78 -29.93 -13.79
N GLY A 281 16.13 -28.78 -14.01
CA GLY A 281 15.21 -28.16 -13.02
C GLY A 281 15.91 -27.67 -11.74
N GLN A 282 17.21 -27.44 -11.77
CA GLN A 282 17.98 -27.07 -10.61
C GLN A 282 18.01 -25.55 -10.34
N ILE A 283 17.71 -24.74 -11.35
CA ILE A 283 17.79 -23.28 -11.29
C ILE A 283 16.43 -22.65 -11.03
N LEU A 284 15.39 -23.11 -11.70
CA LEU A 284 14.03 -22.56 -11.60
C LEU A 284 13.22 -23.21 -10.46
N LEU A 285 12.28 -22.46 -9.92
CA LEU A 285 11.23 -23.03 -9.08
C LEU A 285 10.33 -23.92 -9.94
N PRO A 286 9.80 -25.03 -9.39
CA PRO A 286 8.74 -25.79 -10.07
C PRO A 286 7.53 -24.88 -10.34
N GLU A 287 6.86 -25.10 -11.48
CA GLU A 287 5.62 -24.40 -11.83
C GLU A 287 4.45 -24.75 -10.90
#